data_d5dca197bcfef3c067042a493b5b6537
#
_entry.id   d5dca197bcfef3c067042a493b5b6537
#
_cell.length_a   1.000
_cell.length_b   1.000
_cell.length_c   1.000
_cell.angle_alpha   90.00
_cell.angle_beta   90.00
_cell.angle_gamma   90.00
#
_symmetry.space_group_name_H-M   'P 1'
#
loop_
_entity.id
_entity.type
_entity.pdbx_description
1 polymer ?
#
loop_
_entity_poly.entity_id
_entity_poly.type
_entity_poly.pdbx_seq_one_letter_code
_entity_poly.pdbx_strand_id
1 'polypeptide(L)'
;MRAVTGGTGRYGAVLGLLVAITLAAHYRPLPPVTAQSHEVILATTTSTRDAGLLDSLLPVFERQTGYSVKVIAVGSGQALEMGRRGDADVVLSHAPEAEHALVDAGYFVRRRLVMHNDFLVVGPAGDPAGLRGLSDAVAAFRRLAAEGGAPFVSRGDQSGTHKREQILWREAGVTPPGTGSWYIEAGQGMGATLQLADEKHAYTLTDRATYLAWRDKVQVVPMVEGDSLLYNVYHVLELNPRNAPRINVAGGAALADFFVAPATQALIAQFGKSRFGQSLFVPDAGKPDRW
;
A
#
# COMPACT_ATOMS: atom_id res chain seq x y z
N MET A 1 6.10 -90.98 55.98
CA MET A 1 7.50 -90.56 56.19
C MET A 1 8.01 -89.76 54.99
N ARG A 2 8.44 -88.55 55.23
CA ARG A 2 9.16 -87.55 54.35
C ARG A 2 8.55 -87.11 53.07
N ALA A 3 8.19 -85.82 53.09
CA ALA A 3 7.95 -84.92 52.01
C ALA A 3 9.14 -84.68 51.11
N VAL A 4 8.93 -84.40 49.85
CA VAL A 4 9.86 -83.66 48.99
C VAL A 4 9.08 -82.58 48.25
N THR A 5 9.37 -81.33 48.52
CA THR A 5 8.92 -80.14 47.91
C THR A 5 9.62 -79.91 46.55
N GLY A 6 8.85 -79.66 45.50
CA GLY A 6 9.41 -79.23 44.18
C GLY A 6 9.13 -77.77 43.93
N GLY A 7 10.09 -77.00 43.66
CA GLY A 7 10.05 -75.59 43.36
C GLY A 7 9.62 -75.34 41.91
N THR A 8 8.69 -74.42 41.72
CA THR A 8 8.33 -73.89 40.44
C THR A 8 8.36 -72.37 40.51
N GLY A 9 8.97 -71.77 39.53
CA GLY A 9 8.66 -70.41 39.23
C GLY A 9 9.78 -69.41 39.28
N ARG A 10 10.50 -69.23 38.19
CA ARG A 10 11.30 -68.03 37.96
C ARG A 10 11.51 -67.70 36.46
N TYR A 11 10.60 -68.04 35.59
CA TYR A 11 10.74 -67.70 34.15
C TYR A 11 9.62 -66.83 33.58
N GLY A 12 8.66 -66.35 34.39
CA GLY A 12 7.53 -65.59 33.92
C GLY A 12 7.73 -64.05 33.86
N ALA A 13 8.79 -63.50 34.48
CA ALA A 13 8.92 -62.06 34.68
C ALA A 13 9.83 -61.31 33.65
N VAL A 14 10.60 -62.03 32.80
CA VAL A 14 11.56 -61.43 31.89
C VAL A 14 10.95 -61.15 30.50
N LEU A 15 9.90 -61.84 30.08
CA LEU A 15 9.29 -61.67 28.77
C LEU A 15 8.33 -60.47 28.70
N GLY A 16 7.78 -59.99 29.84
CA GLY A 16 6.88 -58.83 29.89
C GLY A 16 7.58 -57.45 29.76
N LEU A 17 8.84 -57.37 30.11
CA LEU A 17 9.60 -56.12 30.12
C LEU A 17 10.15 -55.74 28.74
N LEU A 18 10.38 -56.70 27.85
CA LEU A 18 10.94 -56.48 26.50
C LEU A 18 9.89 -56.00 25.50
N VAL A 19 8.59 -56.32 25.69
CA VAL A 19 7.52 -55.87 24.80
C VAL A 19 7.11 -54.43 25.09
N ALA A 20 7.24 -53.95 26.32
CA ALA A 20 6.92 -52.56 26.68
C ALA A 20 7.92 -51.52 26.16
N ILE A 21 9.20 -51.93 26.00
CA ILE A 21 10.29 -51.03 25.55
C ILE A 21 10.22 -50.82 24.01
N THR A 22 9.75 -51.77 23.24
CA THR A 22 9.67 -51.68 21.79
C THR A 22 8.48 -50.85 21.26
N LEU A 23 7.41 -50.67 22.05
CA LEU A 23 6.30 -49.78 21.65
C LEU A 23 6.56 -48.30 21.96
N ALA A 24 7.42 -47.95 22.87
CA ALA A 24 7.73 -46.56 23.21
C ALA A 24 8.67 -45.88 22.20
N ALA A 25 9.39 -46.64 21.37
CA ALA A 25 10.41 -46.13 20.47
C ALA A 25 9.84 -45.56 19.15
N HIS A 26 8.54 -45.69 18.88
CA HIS A 26 7.89 -45.25 17.62
C HIS A 26 6.92 -44.07 17.77
N TYR A 27 6.71 -43.58 18.97
CA TYR A 27 5.89 -42.38 19.16
C TYR A 27 6.76 -41.14 18.86
N ARG A 28 6.95 -40.81 17.56
CA ARG A 28 7.39 -39.49 17.16
C ARG A 28 6.20 -38.53 17.38
N PRO A 29 6.29 -37.59 18.32
CA PRO A 29 5.27 -36.55 18.40
C PRO A 29 5.24 -35.84 17.04
N LEU A 30 4.07 -35.76 16.45
CA LEU A 30 3.85 -34.92 15.27
C LEU A 30 4.33 -33.51 15.63
N PRO A 31 5.08 -32.83 14.77
CA PRO A 31 5.45 -31.44 15.01
C PRO A 31 4.16 -30.67 15.32
N PRO A 32 4.19 -29.73 16.28
CA PRO A 32 3.04 -28.92 16.58
C PRO A 32 2.55 -28.29 15.26
N VAL A 33 1.30 -28.51 14.93
CA VAL A 33 0.64 -27.75 13.87
C VAL A 33 0.72 -26.30 14.38
N THR A 34 1.63 -25.51 13.82
CA THR A 34 1.73 -24.08 14.11
C THR A 34 0.37 -23.52 13.74
N ALA A 35 -0.39 -23.07 14.73
CA ALA A 35 -1.65 -22.39 14.49
C ALA A 35 -1.35 -21.25 13.51
N GLN A 36 -1.91 -21.34 12.32
CA GLN A 36 -1.73 -20.32 11.30
C GLN A 36 -2.28 -19.01 11.87
N SER A 37 -1.49 -17.96 11.88
CA SER A 37 -1.95 -16.66 12.36
C SER A 37 -3.18 -16.25 11.58
N HIS A 38 -4.26 -15.93 12.28
CA HIS A 38 -5.47 -15.35 11.66
C HIS A 38 -5.31 -13.85 11.40
N GLU A 39 -4.22 -13.24 11.87
CA GLU A 39 -3.89 -11.84 11.60
C GLU A 39 -3.01 -11.72 10.36
N VAL A 40 -3.31 -10.71 9.52
CA VAL A 40 -2.52 -10.31 8.35
C VAL A 40 -2.08 -8.87 8.54
N ILE A 41 -0.80 -8.62 8.50
CA ILE A 41 -0.23 -7.27 8.59
C ILE A 41 -0.10 -6.70 7.17
N LEU A 42 -0.92 -5.69 6.88
CA LEU A 42 -0.86 -4.91 5.65
C LEU A 42 -0.04 -3.64 5.87
N ALA A 43 1.13 -3.53 5.26
CA ALA A 43 1.83 -2.26 5.19
C ALA A 43 1.34 -1.44 3.97
N THR A 44 1.03 -0.18 4.19
CA THR A 44 0.55 0.71 3.12
C THR A 44 0.91 2.17 3.42
N THR A 45 0.39 3.12 2.62
CA THR A 45 0.67 4.53 2.81
C THR A 45 -0.42 5.25 3.60
N THR A 46 -0.04 6.35 4.26
CA THR A 46 -1.00 7.20 4.99
C THR A 46 -2.08 7.73 4.06
N SER A 47 -1.75 8.15 2.84
CA SER A 47 -2.72 8.60 1.85
C SER A 47 -3.72 7.51 1.44
N THR A 48 -3.27 6.26 1.32
CA THR A 48 -4.15 5.11 1.02
C THR A 48 -5.16 4.87 2.15
N ARG A 49 -4.69 4.91 3.40
CA ARG A 49 -5.57 4.80 4.58
C ARG A 49 -6.54 5.97 4.64
N ASP A 50 -6.03 7.20 4.53
CA ASP A 50 -6.80 8.43 4.73
C ASP A 50 -7.84 8.66 3.62
N ALA A 51 -7.67 8.04 2.44
CA ALA A 51 -8.68 7.98 1.39
C ALA A 51 -9.95 7.19 1.81
N GLY A 52 -9.86 6.34 2.85
CA GLY A 52 -11.00 5.58 3.39
C GLY A 52 -11.38 4.34 2.57
N LEU A 53 -10.66 4.02 1.50
CA LEU A 53 -10.96 2.85 0.67
C LEU A 53 -10.81 1.54 1.45
N LEU A 54 -9.76 1.43 2.25
CA LEU A 54 -9.49 0.23 3.04
C LEU A 54 -10.59 -0.03 4.07
N ASP A 55 -11.18 1.00 4.67
CA ASP A 55 -12.31 0.87 5.61
C ASP A 55 -13.55 0.25 4.96
N SER A 56 -13.67 0.40 3.63
CA SER A 56 -14.75 -0.22 2.86
C SER A 56 -14.42 -1.64 2.40
N LEU A 57 -13.17 -1.95 2.08
CA LEU A 57 -12.75 -3.21 1.50
C LEU A 57 -12.40 -4.28 2.56
N LEU A 58 -11.64 -3.92 3.59
CA LEU A 58 -11.12 -4.88 4.55
C LEU A 58 -12.20 -5.63 5.34
N PRO A 59 -13.31 -5.00 5.79
CA PRO A 59 -14.39 -5.75 6.42
C PRO A 59 -15.03 -6.80 5.51
N VAL A 60 -14.97 -6.62 4.18
CA VAL A 60 -15.46 -7.64 3.22
C VAL A 60 -14.51 -8.82 3.19
N PHE A 61 -13.20 -8.56 3.10
CA PHE A 61 -12.17 -9.59 3.16
C PHE A 61 -12.23 -10.40 4.45
N GLU A 62 -12.31 -9.74 5.59
CA GLU A 62 -12.35 -10.38 6.91
C GLU A 62 -13.56 -11.32 7.07
N ARG A 63 -14.73 -10.86 6.61
CA ARG A 63 -15.95 -11.73 6.62
C ARG A 63 -15.84 -12.92 5.69
N GLN A 64 -15.16 -12.78 4.55
CA GLN A 64 -15.05 -13.86 3.56
C GLN A 64 -14.02 -14.92 3.94
N THR A 65 -12.96 -14.52 4.64
CA THR A 65 -11.78 -15.37 4.86
C THR A 65 -11.58 -15.78 6.30
N GLY A 66 -12.14 -15.05 7.26
CA GLY A 66 -11.89 -15.23 8.69
C GLY A 66 -10.54 -14.66 9.15
N TYR A 67 -9.73 -14.08 8.26
CA TYR A 67 -8.56 -13.29 8.67
C TYR A 67 -8.98 -11.94 9.25
N SER A 68 -8.19 -11.41 10.17
CA SER A 68 -8.23 -10.00 10.58
C SER A 68 -7.06 -9.25 9.96
N VAL A 69 -7.25 -8.00 9.56
CA VAL A 69 -6.19 -7.21 8.91
C VAL A 69 -5.74 -6.06 9.80
N LYS A 70 -4.46 -6.09 10.17
CA LYS A 70 -3.81 -4.98 10.86
C LYS A 70 -3.14 -4.07 9.84
N VAL A 71 -3.69 -2.87 9.65
CA VAL A 71 -3.14 -1.88 8.72
C VAL A 71 -2.06 -1.05 9.40
N ILE A 72 -0.86 -1.01 8.82
CA ILE A 72 0.23 -0.12 9.22
C ILE A 72 0.45 0.87 8.08
N ALA A 73 0.03 2.11 8.30
CA ALA A 73 0.09 3.19 7.31
C ALA A 73 1.26 4.13 7.64
N VAL A 74 2.23 4.19 6.73
CA VAL A 74 3.48 4.96 6.84
C VAL A 74 3.83 5.62 5.50
N GLY A 75 5.01 6.17 5.34
CA GLY A 75 5.49 6.64 4.03
C GLY A 75 5.76 5.47 3.06
N SER A 76 5.63 5.68 1.73
CA SER A 76 5.81 4.63 0.71
C SER A 76 7.12 3.86 0.88
N GLY A 77 8.24 4.55 1.10
CA GLY A 77 9.53 3.91 1.33
C GLY A 77 9.57 3.08 2.62
N GLN A 78 8.93 3.54 3.68
CA GLN A 78 8.84 2.79 4.94
C GLN A 78 7.95 1.55 4.80
N ALA A 79 6.82 1.63 4.08
CA ALA A 79 5.96 0.48 3.82
C ALA A 79 6.70 -0.63 3.04
N LEU A 80 7.43 -0.23 2.00
CA LEU A 80 8.27 -1.16 1.23
C LEU A 80 9.41 -1.75 2.08
N GLU A 81 10.03 -0.94 2.93
CA GLU A 81 11.09 -1.40 3.85
C GLU A 81 10.54 -2.38 4.91
N MET A 82 9.34 -2.16 5.42
CA MET A 82 8.67 -3.14 6.30
C MET A 82 8.49 -4.48 5.59
N GLY A 83 8.02 -4.47 4.32
CA GLY A 83 7.96 -5.68 3.51
C GLY A 83 9.34 -6.34 3.34
N ARG A 84 10.37 -5.56 2.99
CA ARG A 84 11.74 -6.07 2.82
C ARG A 84 12.27 -6.78 4.06
N ARG A 85 11.94 -6.28 5.27
CA ARG A 85 12.37 -6.86 6.56
C ARG A 85 11.48 -7.99 7.06
N GLY A 86 10.30 -8.20 6.47
CA GLY A 86 9.31 -9.16 6.96
C GLY A 86 8.54 -8.67 8.19
N ASP A 87 8.42 -7.35 8.36
CA ASP A 87 7.61 -6.70 9.41
C ASP A 87 6.13 -6.52 8.95
N ALA A 88 5.81 -6.96 7.74
CA ALA A 88 4.48 -7.04 7.17
C ALA A 88 4.31 -8.38 6.44
N ASP A 89 3.08 -8.78 6.13
CA ASP A 89 2.76 -9.99 5.37
C ASP A 89 2.48 -9.68 3.89
N VAL A 90 2.05 -8.48 3.62
CA VAL A 90 1.72 -7.96 2.29
C VAL A 90 1.88 -6.44 2.28
N VAL A 91 2.23 -5.89 1.14
CA VAL A 91 2.37 -4.43 0.95
C VAL A 91 1.42 -3.95 -0.13
N LEU A 92 0.69 -2.87 0.12
CA LEU A 92 -0.05 -2.11 -0.90
C LEU A 92 0.66 -0.75 -1.07
N SER A 93 1.31 -0.56 -2.20
CA SER A 93 2.19 0.58 -2.49
C SER A 93 1.80 1.28 -3.79
N HIS A 94 2.30 2.51 -3.97
CA HIS A 94 2.17 3.31 -5.18
C HIS A 94 3.49 4.03 -5.52
N ALA A 95 4.59 3.28 -5.48
CA ALA A 95 5.94 3.76 -5.79
C ALA A 95 6.63 2.80 -6.78
N PRO A 96 6.18 2.75 -8.05
CA PRO A 96 6.56 1.72 -9.01
C PRO A 96 8.08 1.49 -9.14
N GLU A 97 8.88 2.54 -9.24
CA GLU A 97 10.34 2.44 -9.36
C GLU A 97 10.98 1.71 -8.17
N ALA A 98 10.55 2.06 -6.94
CA ALA A 98 11.05 1.42 -5.72
C ALA A 98 10.54 -0.01 -5.56
N GLU A 99 9.32 -0.29 -6.03
CA GLU A 99 8.72 -1.62 -6.05
C GLU A 99 9.51 -2.54 -6.97
N HIS A 100 9.80 -2.12 -8.21
CA HIS A 100 10.61 -2.88 -9.16
C HIS A 100 11.99 -3.20 -8.60
N ALA A 101 12.70 -2.24 -8.04
CA ALA A 101 14.01 -2.46 -7.45
C ALA A 101 14.00 -3.57 -6.37
N LEU A 102 12.94 -3.65 -5.57
CA LEU A 102 12.81 -4.68 -4.52
C LEU A 102 12.34 -6.03 -5.08
N VAL A 103 11.55 -6.05 -6.14
CA VAL A 103 11.20 -7.29 -6.88
C VAL A 103 12.44 -7.87 -7.53
N ASP A 104 13.23 -7.06 -8.24
CA ASP A 104 14.47 -7.47 -8.90
C ASP A 104 15.52 -7.98 -7.90
N ALA A 105 15.55 -7.38 -6.70
CA ALA A 105 16.38 -7.84 -5.59
C ALA A 105 15.84 -9.10 -4.89
N GLY A 106 14.68 -9.63 -5.31
CA GLY A 106 14.08 -10.88 -4.83
C GLY A 106 13.38 -10.79 -3.47
N TYR A 107 13.10 -9.59 -2.94
CA TYR A 107 12.37 -9.43 -1.68
C TYR A 107 10.88 -9.68 -1.82
N PHE A 108 10.30 -9.43 -3.00
CA PHE A 108 8.91 -9.72 -3.33
C PHE A 108 8.83 -10.74 -4.46
N VAL A 109 7.83 -11.62 -4.41
CA VAL A 109 7.66 -12.70 -5.40
C VAL A 109 6.59 -12.39 -6.43
N ARG A 110 5.61 -11.57 -6.09
CA ARG A 110 4.55 -11.13 -6.98
C ARG A 110 4.23 -9.65 -6.72
N ARG A 111 4.24 -8.87 -7.78
CA ARG A 111 3.75 -7.50 -7.84
C ARG A 111 2.57 -7.48 -8.81
N ARG A 112 1.41 -7.05 -8.35
CA ARG A 112 0.18 -7.05 -9.14
C ARG A 112 -0.48 -5.69 -9.13
N LEU A 113 -0.84 -5.23 -10.31
CA LEU A 113 -1.59 -4.00 -10.51
C LEU A 113 -3.00 -4.14 -9.89
N VAL A 114 -3.40 -3.16 -9.09
CA VAL A 114 -4.70 -3.16 -8.40
C VAL A 114 -5.62 -2.08 -8.98
N MET A 115 -5.16 -0.84 -8.95
CA MET A 115 -5.96 0.34 -9.27
C MET A 115 -5.06 1.54 -9.51
N HIS A 116 -5.64 2.63 -9.99
CA HIS A 116 -5.03 3.95 -9.89
C HIS A 116 -6.06 4.98 -9.37
N ASN A 117 -5.55 6.04 -8.79
CA ASN A 117 -6.21 7.33 -8.74
C ASN A 117 -5.33 8.35 -9.48
N ASP A 118 -5.71 9.59 -9.51
CA ASP A 118 -4.94 10.63 -10.18
C ASP A 118 -4.63 11.80 -9.27
N PHE A 119 -3.58 12.49 -9.65
CA PHE A 119 -3.27 13.81 -9.15
C PHE A 119 -3.90 14.87 -10.05
N LEU A 120 -4.13 16.04 -9.48
CA LEU A 120 -4.60 17.24 -10.15
C LEU A 120 -3.61 18.37 -9.89
N VAL A 121 -3.36 19.19 -10.88
CA VAL A 121 -2.86 20.54 -10.64
C VAL A 121 -4.07 21.42 -10.40
N VAL A 122 -4.17 22.01 -9.22
CA VAL A 122 -5.23 22.96 -8.88
C VAL A 122 -4.63 24.35 -8.70
N GLY A 123 -5.46 25.39 -8.85
CA GLY A 123 -5.00 26.76 -8.71
C GLY A 123 -6.15 27.76 -8.64
N PRO A 124 -5.87 29.07 -8.54
CA PRO A 124 -6.86 30.13 -8.42
C PRO A 124 -7.77 30.18 -9.64
N ALA A 125 -9.06 30.40 -9.45
CA ALA A 125 -10.07 30.40 -10.52
C ALA A 125 -9.74 31.37 -11.67
N GLY A 126 -9.02 32.46 -11.38
CA GLY A 126 -8.57 33.43 -12.39
C GLY A 126 -7.45 32.95 -13.30
N ASP A 127 -6.78 31.84 -12.94
CA ASP A 127 -5.74 31.19 -13.73
C ASP A 127 -4.67 32.12 -14.32
N PRO A 128 -3.95 32.89 -13.49
CA PRO A 128 -2.97 33.87 -13.99
C PRO A 128 -1.83 33.23 -14.79
N ALA A 129 -1.50 31.96 -14.55
CA ALA A 129 -0.48 31.25 -15.33
C ALA A 129 -1.04 30.61 -16.62
N GLY A 130 -2.37 30.64 -16.85
CA GLY A 130 -3.00 30.13 -18.07
C GLY A 130 -2.85 28.62 -18.24
N LEU A 131 -3.03 27.85 -17.17
CA LEU A 131 -2.91 26.39 -17.19
C LEU A 131 -4.15 25.68 -17.70
N ARG A 132 -5.30 26.33 -17.57
CA ARG A 132 -6.60 25.71 -17.92
C ARG A 132 -6.63 25.29 -19.38
N GLY A 133 -7.05 24.05 -19.60
CA GLY A 133 -7.08 23.46 -20.94
C GLY A 133 -5.80 22.79 -21.39
N LEU A 134 -4.74 22.82 -20.58
CA LEU A 134 -3.57 21.97 -20.81
C LEU A 134 -3.90 20.52 -20.41
N SER A 135 -3.48 19.58 -21.26
CA SER A 135 -3.54 18.14 -21.00
C SER A 135 -2.15 17.52 -20.72
N ASP A 136 -1.12 18.37 -20.68
CA ASP A 136 0.29 18.02 -20.45
C ASP A 136 0.74 18.64 -19.13
N ALA A 137 0.96 17.78 -18.13
CA ALA A 137 1.40 18.21 -16.80
C ALA A 137 2.81 18.82 -16.81
N VAL A 138 3.69 18.32 -17.66
CA VAL A 138 5.06 18.84 -17.80
C VAL A 138 5.04 20.26 -18.39
N ALA A 139 4.20 20.49 -19.41
CA ALA A 139 4.01 21.81 -19.99
C ALA A 139 3.42 22.79 -18.94
N ALA A 140 2.50 22.32 -18.09
CA ALA A 140 1.96 23.13 -16.99
C ALA A 140 3.05 23.54 -15.99
N PHE A 141 3.90 22.62 -15.59
CA PHE A 141 5.01 22.90 -14.67
C PHE A 141 6.05 23.85 -15.27
N ARG A 142 6.35 23.73 -16.57
CA ARG A 142 7.19 24.72 -17.28
C ARG A 142 6.56 26.11 -17.26
N ARG A 143 5.24 26.20 -17.49
CA ARG A 143 4.52 27.46 -17.48
C ARG A 143 4.48 28.10 -16.09
N LEU A 144 4.31 27.30 -15.03
CA LEU A 144 4.38 27.77 -13.64
C LEU A 144 5.74 28.41 -13.30
N ALA A 145 6.83 27.91 -13.87
CA ALA A 145 8.18 28.44 -13.63
C ALA A 145 8.56 29.60 -14.54
N ALA A 146 7.78 29.92 -15.59
CA ALA A 146 8.09 30.97 -16.55
C ALA A 146 7.97 32.37 -15.91
N GLU A 147 8.73 33.33 -16.46
CA GLU A 147 8.63 34.77 -16.13
C GLU A 147 8.63 35.11 -14.63
N GLY A 148 9.53 34.47 -13.87
CA GLY A 148 9.64 34.70 -12.42
C GLY A 148 8.81 33.83 -11.54
N GLY A 149 8.04 32.93 -12.14
CA GLY A 149 7.26 31.88 -11.47
C GLY A 149 5.88 32.33 -10.97
N ALA A 150 4.86 31.57 -11.27
CA ALA A 150 3.57 31.71 -10.61
C ALA A 150 3.62 31.11 -9.18
N PRO A 151 2.93 31.69 -8.20
CA PRO A 151 2.95 31.14 -6.85
C PRO A 151 2.55 29.67 -6.84
N PHE A 152 3.40 28.82 -6.27
CA PHE A 152 3.19 27.38 -6.16
C PHE A 152 3.46 26.92 -4.73
N VAL A 153 2.52 26.16 -4.18
CA VAL A 153 2.67 25.53 -2.85
C VAL A 153 3.01 24.07 -3.05
N SER A 154 4.22 23.72 -2.68
CA SER A 154 4.70 22.34 -2.57
C SER A 154 4.24 21.72 -1.27
N ARG A 155 4.00 20.42 -1.30
CA ARG A 155 3.78 19.67 -0.09
C ARG A 155 5.02 19.61 0.83
N GLY A 156 6.22 19.51 0.27
CA GLY A 156 7.50 19.65 0.99
C GLY A 156 7.79 18.59 2.08
N ASP A 157 7.08 17.44 2.12
CA ASP A 157 7.04 16.50 3.24
C ASP A 157 7.54 15.08 2.89
N GLN A 158 8.17 14.90 1.74
CA GLN A 158 8.65 13.60 1.21
C GLN A 158 7.54 12.55 0.99
N SER A 159 6.27 12.96 0.98
CA SER A 159 5.13 12.10 0.66
C SER A 159 5.13 11.65 -0.81
N GLY A 160 4.21 10.75 -1.16
CA GLY A 160 4.00 10.34 -2.56
C GLY A 160 3.64 11.50 -3.48
N THR A 161 2.82 12.46 -2.99
CA THR A 161 2.50 13.70 -3.73
C THR A 161 3.74 14.56 -3.97
N HIS A 162 4.57 14.78 -2.93
CA HIS A 162 5.80 15.55 -3.07
C HIS A 162 6.80 14.87 -4.04
N LYS A 163 6.93 13.55 -3.98
CA LYS A 163 7.76 12.80 -4.93
C LYS A 163 7.26 12.94 -6.37
N ARG A 164 5.94 12.87 -6.59
CA ARG A 164 5.34 13.09 -7.90
C ARG A 164 5.58 14.51 -8.41
N GLU A 165 5.43 15.50 -7.56
CA GLU A 165 5.76 16.90 -7.84
C GLU A 165 7.21 17.05 -8.28
N GLN A 166 8.16 16.48 -7.55
CA GLN A 166 9.59 16.51 -7.89
C GLN A 166 9.88 15.87 -9.25
N ILE A 167 9.18 14.78 -9.59
CA ILE A 167 9.28 14.17 -10.92
C ILE A 167 8.80 15.15 -12.00
N LEU A 168 7.66 15.80 -11.80
CA LEU A 168 7.12 16.76 -12.76
C LEU A 168 8.05 17.96 -12.97
N TRP A 169 8.64 18.50 -11.91
CA TRP A 169 9.65 19.56 -12.02
C TRP A 169 10.88 19.10 -12.80
N ARG A 170 11.38 17.90 -12.51
CA ARG A 170 12.53 17.33 -13.23
C ARG A 170 12.24 17.15 -14.73
N GLU A 171 11.08 16.59 -15.08
CA GLU A 171 10.65 16.39 -16.47
C GLU A 171 10.41 17.76 -17.17
N ALA A 172 10.00 18.77 -16.43
CA ALA A 172 9.89 20.14 -16.94
C ALA A 172 11.26 20.79 -17.19
N GLY A 173 12.35 20.20 -16.70
CA GLY A 173 13.70 20.80 -16.77
C GLY A 173 13.87 21.98 -15.81
N VAL A 174 13.08 22.02 -14.73
CA VAL A 174 13.06 23.12 -13.76
C VAL A 174 13.56 22.64 -12.41
N THR A 175 14.44 23.43 -11.80
CA THR A 175 14.81 23.26 -10.39
C THR A 175 14.12 24.38 -9.61
N PRO A 176 13.14 24.08 -8.75
CA PRO A 176 12.50 25.10 -7.93
C PRO A 176 13.53 25.83 -7.04
N PRO A 177 13.39 27.15 -6.84
CA PRO A 177 14.39 27.96 -6.14
C PRO A 177 14.44 27.72 -4.62
N GLY A 178 13.63 26.80 -4.09
CA GLY A 178 13.42 26.64 -2.66
C GLY A 178 12.43 27.66 -2.09
N THR A 179 12.12 27.52 -0.81
CA THR A 179 11.17 28.39 -0.12
C THR A 179 11.62 29.85 -0.10
N GLY A 180 10.72 30.78 -0.34
CA GLY A 180 10.96 32.23 -0.23
C GLY A 180 10.84 33.03 -1.54
N SER A 181 10.50 32.37 -2.64
CA SER A 181 10.22 32.98 -3.95
C SER A 181 8.76 32.68 -4.34
N TRP A 182 8.54 32.29 -5.59
CA TRP A 182 7.25 31.79 -6.05
C TRP A 182 6.95 30.35 -5.56
N TYR A 183 7.94 29.64 -5.03
CA TYR A 183 7.83 28.27 -4.53
C TYR A 183 7.80 28.26 -3.00
N ILE A 184 6.75 27.68 -2.41
CA ILE A 184 6.46 27.67 -0.98
C ILE A 184 6.33 26.23 -0.53
N GLU A 185 7.16 25.78 0.40
CA GLU A 185 7.05 24.45 1.00
C GLU A 185 6.12 24.49 2.22
N ALA A 186 5.00 23.75 2.15
CA ALA A 186 4.04 23.66 3.26
C ALA A 186 4.56 22.81 4.42
N GLY A 187 5.31 21.74 4.13
CA GLY A 187 5.81 20.80 5.15
C GLY A 187 4.69 20.07 5.91
N GLN A 188 3.48 20.00 5.34
CA GLN A 188 2.27 19.54 6.02
C GLN A 188 1.47 18.57 5.15
N GLY A 189 0.39 17.97 5.72
CA GLY A 189 -0.54 17.11 5.02
C GLY A 189 -1.29 17.82 3.89
N MET A 190 -1.85 17.06 2.94
CA MET A 190 -2.43 17.60 1.70
C MET A 190 -3.59 18.59 1.93
N GLY A 191 -4.43 18.35 2.93
CA GLY A 191 -5.52 19.28 3.26
C GLY A 191 -5.01 20.68 3.67
N ALA A 192 -3.98 20.73 4.53
CA ALA A 192 -3.35 21.98 4.93
C ALA A 192 -2.60 22.65 3.76
N THR A 193 -2.00 21.84 2.88
CA THR A 193 -1.36 22.35 1.65
C THR A 193 -2.39 23.00 0.72
N LEU A 194 -3.57 22.41 0.56
CA LEU A 194 -4.67 23.00 -0.22
C LEU A 194 -5.16 24.33 0.37
N GLN A 195 -5.31 24.41 1.69
CA GLN A 195 -5.68 25.66 2.37
C GLN A 195 -4.64 26.74 2.14
N LEU A 196 -3.36 26.40 2.32
CA LEU A 196 -2.27 27.36 2.09
C LEU A 196 -2.22 27.82 0.63
N ALA A 197 -2.45 26.94 -0.34
CA ALA A 197 -2.53 27.29 -1.76
C ALA A 197 -3.70 28.25 -2.01
N ASP A 198 -4.87 28.02 -1.41
CA ASP A 198 -6.01 28.90 -1.50
C ASP A 198 -5.75 30.29 -0.93
N GLU A 199 -5.21 30.36 0.30
CA GLU A 199 -4.83 31.62 0.96
C GLU A 199 -3.80 32.44 0.18
N LYS A 200 -2.86 31.76 -0.49
CA LYS A 200 -1.80 32.40 -1.29
C LYS A 200 -2.20 32.65 -2.73
N HIS A 201 -3.42 32.30 -3.14
CA HIS A 201 -3.85 32.31 -4.54
C HIS A 201 -2.82 31.61 -5.45
N ALA A 202 -2.34 30.46 -4.98
CA ALA A 202 -1.25 29.70 -5.57
C ALA A 202 -1.76 28.42 -6.23
N TYR A 203 -0.91 27.85 -7.08
CA TYR A 203 -1.10 26.50 -7.62
C TYR A 203 -0.53 25.45 -6.67
N THR A 204 -1.05 24.23 -6.74
CA THR A 204 -0.49 23.07 -6.03
C THR A 204 -0.85 21.77 -6.73
N LEU A 205 -0.06 20.72 -6.47
CA LEU A 205 -0.39 19.36 -6.86
C LEU A 205 -1.14 18.67 -5.70
N THR A 206 -2.27 18.04 -6.00
CA THR A 206 -3.06 17.30 -5.00
C THR A 206 -3.59 16.00 -5.59
N ASP A 207 -3.85 15.00 -4.77
CA ASP A 207 -4.65 13.87 -5.20
C ASP A 207 -6.14 14.24 -5.28
N ARG A 208 -6.85 13.62 -6.23
CA ARG A 208 -8.28 13.90 -6.49
C ARG A 208 -9.14 13.66 -5.26
N ALA A 209 -8.87 12.63 -4.48
CA ALA A 209 -9.69 12.29 -3.31
C ALA A 209 -9.62 13.41 -2.26
N THR A 210 -8.42 13.90 -1.95
CA THR A 210 -8.25 15.03 -1.04
C THR A 210 -8.90 16.29 -1.59
N TYR A 211 -8.69 16.61 -2.87
CA TYR A 211 -9.35 17.77 -3.48
C TYR A 211 -10.88 17.71 -3.33
N LEU A 212 -11.50 16.58 -3.66
CA LEU A 212 -12.96 16.42 -3.56
C LEU A 212 -13.46 16.52 -2.11
N ALA A 213 -12.69 16.05 -1.14
CA ALA A 213 -13.04 16.18 0.27
C ALA A 213 -12.92 17.63 0.80
N TRP A 214 -12.15 18.46 0.11
CA TRP A 214 -11.88 19.84 0.51
C TRP A 214 -12.51 20.90 -0.40
N ARG A 215 -13.04 20.54 -1.57
CA ARG A 215 -13.55 21.47 -2.59
C ARG A 215 -14.57 22.49 -2.09
N ASP A 216 -15.35 22.13 -1.06
CA ASP A 216 -16.34 23.04 -0.47
C ASP A 216 -15.72 23.96 0.60
N LYS A 217 -14.41 23.83 0.87
CA LYS A 217 -13.65 24.61 1.87
C LYS A 217 -12.56 25.49 1.25
N VAL A 218 -12.28 25.33 -0.03
CA VAL A 218 -11.23 26.06 -0.77
C VAL A 218 -11.80 26.60 -2.08
N GLN A 219 -11.21 27.68 -2.59
CA GLN A 219 -11.62 28.32 -3.87
C GLN A 219 -10.75 27.87 -5.05
N VAL A 220 -9.64 27.15 -4.79
CA VAL A 220 -8.83 26.61 -5.88
C VAL A 220 -9.62 25.58 -6.67
N VAL A 221 -9.43 25.56 -7.98
CA VAL A 221 -10.15 24.68 -8.91
C VAL A 221 -9.16 23.87 -9.77
N PRO A 222 -9.60 22.72 -10.33
CA PRO A 222 -8.76 21.94 -11.24
C PRO A 222 -8.33 22.74 -12.46
N MET A 223 -7.06 22.65 -12.79
CA MET A 223 -6.44 23.30 -13.94
C MET A 223 -5.94 22.26 -14.96
N VAL A 224 -5.25 21.23 -14.48
CA VAL A 224 -4.68 20.15 -15.32
C VAL A 224 -5.02 18.80 -14.70
N GLU A 225 -5.54 17.91 -15.53
CA GLU A 225 -5.92 16.53 -15.17
C GLU A 225 -5.83 15.62 -16.39
N GLY A 226 -5.83 14.29 -16.19
CA GLY A 226 -5.92 13.30 -17.26
C GLY A 226 -4.58 12.95 -17.93
N ASP A 227 -3.47 13.58 -17.55
CA ASP A 227 -2.14 13.18 -18.02
C ASP A 227 -1.71 11.88 -17.32
N SER A 228 -1.08 10.99 -18.07
CA SER A 228 -0.55 9.72 -17.54
C SER A 228 0.51 9.92 -16.44
N LEU A 229 1.27 11.00 -16.47
CA LEU A 229 2.22 11.37 -15.41
C LEU A 229 1.51 11.79 -14.11
N LEU A 230 0.22 12.09 -14.16
CA LEU A 230 -0.61 12.37 -12.99
C LEU A 230 -1.23 11.10 -12.39
N TYR A 231 -1.07 9.93 -13.02
CA TYR A 231 -1.60 8.69 -12.45
C TYR A 231 -0.79 8.27 -11.23
N ASN A 232 -1.52 7.87 -10.21
CA ASN A 232 -1.00 7.32 -8.96
C ASN A 232 -1.42 5.85 -8.89
N VAL A 233 -0.53 4.97 -9.32
CA VAL A 233 -0.82 3.57 -9.60
C VAL A 233 -0.46 2.71 -8.38
N TYR A 234 -1.39 1.87 -7.96
CA TYR A 234 -1.26 1.01 -6.78
C TYR A 234 -1.01 -0.43 -7.15
N HIS A 235 -0.02 -1.01 -6.51
CA HIS A 235 0.32 -2.43 -6.61
C HIS A 235 0.24 -3.11 -5.25
N VAL A 236 -0.25 -4.33 -5.25
CA VAL A 236 -0.11 -5.24 -4.13
C VAL A 236 1.11 -6.14 -4.36
N LEU A 237 1.97 -6.24 -3.34
CA LEU A 237 3.22 -6.98 -3.39
C LEU A 237 3.21 -8.07 -2.32
N GLU A 238 3.45 -9.31 -2.76
CA GLU A 238 3.61 -10.47 -1.89
C GLU A 238 5.08 -10.67 -1.57
N LEU A 239 5.38 -10.85 -0.28
CA LEU A 239 6.74 -11.01 0.20
C LEU A 239 7.31 -12.38 -0.18
N ASN A 240 8.62 -12.43 -0.36
CA ASN A 240 9.33 -13.68 -0.55
C ASN A 240 9.57 -14.39 0.80
N PRO A 241 8.92 -15.55 1.05
CA PRO A 241 9.05 -16.23 2.34
C PRO A 241 10.46 -16.73 2.63
N ARG A 242 11.35 -16.83 1.62
CA ARG A 242 12.76 -17.17 1.81
C ARG A 242 13.52 -16.08 2.55
N ASN A 243 13.14 -14.82 2.35
CA ASN A 243 13.76 -13.65 2.97
C ASN A 243 13.01 -13.21 4.24
N ALA A 244 11.79 -13.67 4.43
CA ALA A 244 10.90 -13.28 5.53
C ALA A 244 10.19 -14.52 6.13
N PRO A 245 10.88 -15.38 6.90
CA PRO A 245 10.35 -16.69 7.32
C PRO A 245 9.23 -16.62 8.38
N ARG A 246 8.95 -15.46 8.93
CA ARG A 246 7.93 -15.26 9.99
C ARG A 246 6.62 -14.71 9.50
N ILE A 247 6.50 -14.37 8.22
CA ILE A 247 5.29 -13.77 7.64
C ILE A 247 4.15 -14.80 7.52
N ASN A 248 2.93 -14.30 7.58
CA ASN A 248 1.74 -15.06 7.25
C ASN A 248 1.57 -15.14 5.72
N VAL A 249 2.30 -16.07 5.08
CA VAL A 249 2.31 -16.23 3.62
C VAL A 249 0.91 -16.45 3.05
N ALA A 250 0.12 -17.30 3.71
CA ALA A 250 -1.23 -17.63 3.22
C ALA A 250 -2.19 -16.45 3.36
N GLY A 251 -2.14 -15.74 4.49
CA GLY A 251 -2.94 -14.54 4.72
C GLY A 251 -2.54 -13.40 3.77
N GLY A 252 -1.23 -13.18 3.58
CA GLY A 252 -0.72 -12.17 2.64
C GLY A 252 -1.16 -12.45 1.20
N ALA A 253 -1.04 -13.71 0.74
CA ALA A 253 -1.50 -14.11 -0.59
C ALA A 253 -3.03 -13.98 -0.74
N ALA A 254 -3.81 -14.38 0.28
CA ALA A 254 -5.26 -14.26 0.27
C ALA A 254 -5.70 -12.79 0.16
N LEU A 255 -5.05 -11.88 0.89
CA LEU A 255 -5.36 -10.44 0.81
C LEU A 255 -4.95 -9.85 -0.54
N ALA A 256 -3.81 -10.29 -1.08
CA ALA A 256 -3.36 -9.86 -2.40
C ALA A 256 -4.29 -10.36 -3.52
N ASP A 257 -4.79 -11.61 -3.43
CA ASP A 257 -5.81 -12.16 -4.35
C ASP A 257 -7.13 -11.40 -4.23
N PHE A 258 -7.54 -11.06 -3.01
CA PHE A 258 -8.75 -10.27 -2.77
C PHE A 258 -8.70 -8.91 -3.48
N PHE A 259 -7.59 -8.17 -3.40
CA PHE A 259 -7.49 -6.86 -4.04
C PHE A 259 -7.68 -6.92 -5.56
N VAL A 260 -7.25 -7.98 -6.22
CA VAL A 260 -7.37 -8.13 -7.68
C VAL A 260 -8.60 -8.91 -8.12
N ALA A 261 -9.39 -9.43 -7.18
CA ALA A 261 -10.60 -10.19 -7.50
C ALA A 261 -11.67 -9.32 -8.18
N PRO A 262 -12.41 -9.83 -9.18
CA PRO A 262 -13.42 -9.06 -9.91
C PRO A 262 -14.46 -8.39 -9.00
N ALA A 263 -14.88 -9.05 -7.93
CA ALA A 263 -15.84 -8.49 -6.96
C ALA A 263 -15.25 -7.26 -6.23
N THR A 264 -14.00 -7.33 -5.80
CA THR A 264 -13.30 -6.21 -5.15
C THR A 264 -13.06 -5.07 -6.13
N GLN A 265 -12.69 -5.38 -7.37
CA GLN A 265 -12.53 -4.39 -8.43
C GLN A 265 -13.83 -3.62 -8.71
N ALA A 266 -14.99 -4.30 -8.64
CA ALA A 266 -16.29 -3.65 -8.73
C ALA A 266 -16.57 -2.71 -7.53
N LEU A 267 -16.15 -3.09 -6.30
CA LEU A 267 -16.25 -2.21 -5.13
C LEU A 267 -15.35 -0.98 -5.28
N ILE A 268 -14.13 -1.15 -5.75
CA ILE A 268 -13.21 -0.05 -6.06
C ILE A 268 -13.85 0.93 -7.06
N ALA A 269 -14.45 0.43 -8.13
CA ALA A 269 -15.11 1.24 -9.15
C ALA A 269 -16.32 2.04 -8.62
N GLN A 270 -16.92 1.63 -7.52
CA GLN A 270 -18.06 2.32 -6.91
C GLN A 270 -17.65 3.28 -5.78
N PHE A 271 -16.41 3.13 -5.25
CA PHE A 271 -15.95 3.89 -4.11
C PHE A 271 -15.94 5.40 -4.40
N GLY A 272 -16.58 6.17 -3.55
CA GLY A 272 -16.69 7.63 -3.67
C GLY A 272 -17.91 8.12 -4.44
N LYS A 273 -18.54 7.31 -5.30
CA LYS A 273 -19.65 7.76 -6.17
C LYS A 273 -20.84 8.33 -5.39
N SER A 274 -21.22 7.71 -4.29
CA SER A 274 -22.34 8.20 -3.47
C SER A 274 -22.08 9.56 -2.82
N ARG A 275 -20.82 9.83 -2.48
CA ARG A 275 -20.43 11.06 -1.79
C ARG A 275 -20.01 12.17 -2.74
N PHE A 276 -19.32 11.85 -3.83
CA PHE A 276 -18.65 12.81 -4.70
C PHE A 276 -19.23 12.84 -6.13
N GLY A 277 -20.18 11.96 -6.45
CA GLY A 277 -20.74 11.82 -7.80
C GLY A 277 -19.85 11.08 -8.79
N GLN A 278 -18.61 10.72 -8.38
CA GLN A 278 -17.64 10.01 -9.20
C GLN A 278 -16.80 9.04 -8.36
N SER A 279 -16.23 8.04 -9.03
CA SER A 279 -15.29 7.13 -8.38
C SER A 279 -13.99 7.85 -8.03
N LEU A 280 -13.42 7.53 -6.85
CA LEU A 280 -12.11 8.03 -6.43
C LEU A 280 -10.96 7.16 -6.91
N PHE A 281 -11.24 5.93 -7.32
CA PHE A 281 -10.25 4.98 -7.83
C PHE A 281 -10.78 4.29 -9.07
N VAL A 282 -9.90 4.01 -10.00
CA VAL A 282 -10.18 3.25 -11.22
C VAL A 282 -9.58 1.86 -11.07
N PRO A 283 -10.37 0.78 -11.22
CA PRO A 283 -9.88 -0.59 -11.14
C PRO A 283 -8.99 -0.94 -12.33
N ASP A 284 -7.85 -1.59 -12.08
CA ASP A 284 -6.86 -1.92 -13.10
C ASP A 284 -6.39 -3.37 -13.08
N ALA A 285 -6.88 -4.20 -12.18
CA ALA A 285 -6.49 -5.61 -12.15
C ALA A 285 -6.74 -6.29 -13.51
N GLY A 286 -5.73 -7.02 -13.98
CA GLY A 286 -5.77 -7.69 -15.28
C GLY A 286 -5.46 -6.81 -16.50
N LYS A 287 -5.25 -5.50 -16.32
CA LYS A 287 -4.74 -4.63 -17.38
C LYS A 287 -3.23 -4.79 -17.52
N PRO A 288 -2.66 -4.45 -18.72
CA PRO A 288 -1.21 -4.39 -18.87
C PRO A 288 -0.58 -3.42 -17.86
N ASP A 289 0.38 -3.92 -17.09
CA ASP A 289 1.18 -3.10 -16.17
C ASP A 289 2.29 -2.40 -16.98
N ARG A 290 2.21 -1.09 -17.06
CA ARG A 290 3.14 -0.22 -17.82
C ARG A 290 3.91 0.73 -16.91
N TRP A 291 3.78 0.51 -15.61
CA TRP A 291 4.28 1.40 -14.58
C TRP A 291 5.47 0.85 -13.80
#